data_7fafb197f2a6f77a0118bb8a4f8f2250
#
_entry.id   7fafb197f2a6f77a0118bb8a4f8f2250
#
_cell.length_a   1.000
_cell.length_b   1.000
_cell.length_c   1.000
_cell.angle_alpha   90.00
_cell.angle_beta   90.00
_cell.angle_gamma   90.00
#
_symmetry.space_group_name_H-M   'P 1'
#
loop_
_entity.id
_entity.type
_entity.pdbx_description
1 polymer ?
#
loop_
_entity_poly.entity_id
_entity_poly.type
_entity_poly.pdbx_seq_one_letter_code
_entity_poly.pdbx_strand_id
1 'polypeptide(L)'
;MQQEAFPSDLKMGLALGSGGARGAAHTGVLNVLERERIPISFVAGSSIGALVGAAYAAGVPTEQVEREWLMTDVQRILRSFLPTFPRAGLSSGNELRKILTAVLGDTRIEELPIPYAAVACDIDTGETVILREGPLVDAVQASTAIPGIFHPVRRGERLLIDGGLVEPVPVRICRNLGAEFVIAVDITPTPIPTTQGGRNVWNRIGDQLHEGLTHQAWIPNSLTELLESLFPEKPVRPLPGLYSILNQSISILVQEILRQKLASHPPDLLIRPELSMSIMSYLQAKEAIEAGERAAEEAVPDLRRQLRRPPSRRIEDGPRA
;
A
#
# COMPACT_ATOMS: atom_id res chain seq x y z
N MET A 1 -12.07 -19.14 -29.50
CA MET A 1 -11.47 -17.87 -29.94
C MET A 1 -10.00 -17.92 -29.55
N GLN A 2 -9.08 -17.89 -30.53
CA GLN A 2 -7.66 -17.81 -30.24
C GLN A 2 -7.41 -16.45 -29.57
N GLN A 3 -6.88 -16.45 -28.33
CA GLN A 3 -6.44 -15.21 -27.68
C GLN A 3 -5.24 -14.68 -28.50
N GLU A 4 -5.43 -13.54 -29.18
CA GLU A 4 -4.33 -12.88 -29.88
C GLU A 4 -3.23 -12.52 -28.88
N ALA A 5 -2.00 -12.91 -29.20
CA ALA A 5 -0.83 -12.60 -28.37
C ALA A 5 -0.59 -11.10 -28.30
N PHE A 6 -0.14 -10.62 -27.15
CA PHE A 6 0.31 -9.23 -26.99
C PHE A 6 1.57 -8.96 -27.81
N PRO A 7 1.80 -7.72 -28.30
CA PRO A 7 3.03 -7.37 -29.02
C PRO A 7 4.25 -7.65 -28.15
N SER A 8 5.13 -8.54 -28.59
CA SER A 8 6.32 -8.97 -27.85
C SER A 8 7.41 -7.90 -27.77
N ASP A 9 7.36 -6.92 -28.65
CA ASP A 9 8.30 -5.81 -28.78
C ASP A 9 7.94 -4.58 -27.92
N LEU A 10 6.69 -4.50 -27.44
CA LEU A 10 6.25 -3.39 -26.60
C LEU A 10 6.78 -3.55 -25.17
N LYS A 11 7.57 -2.59 -24.71
CA LYS A 11 8.14 -2.55 -23.37
C LYS A 11 7.10 -2.07 -22.36
N MET A 12 6.41 -3.03 -21.73
CA MET A 12 5.35 -2.74 -20.75
C MET A 12 5.92 -2.62 -19.34
N GLY A 13 5.54 -1.57 -18.66
CA GLY A 13 5.90 -1.31 -17.27
C GLY A 13 4.71 -1.48 -16.32
N LEU A 14 4.99 -1.93 -15.11
CA LEU A 14 4.02 -2.07 -14.03
C LEU A 14 4.39 -1.14 -12.87
N ALA A 15 3.53 -0.18 -12.56
CA ALA A 15 3.69 0.74 -11.44
C ALA A 15 2.74 0.36 -10.30
N LEU A 16 3.28 -0.17 -9.21
CA LEU A 16 2.51 -0.65 -8.05
C LEU A 16 2.50 0.38 -6.92
N GLY A 17 1.30 0.82 -6.54
CA GLY A 17 1.10 1.90 -5.58
C GLY A 17 1.23 1.48 -4.12
N SER A 18 1.34 2.49 -3.24
CA SER A 18 1.33 2.36 -1.80
C SER A 18 -0.06 2.08 -1.24
N GLY A 19 -0.18 1.41 -0.06
CA GLY A 19 -1.48 1.14 0.53
C GLY A 19 -1.52 0.18 1.72
N GLY A 20 -0.39 -0.21 2.31
CA GLY A 20 -0.33 -1.11 3.46
C GLY A 20 -0.98 -2.47 3.18
N ALA A 21 -1.85 -2.95 4.06
CA ALA A 21 -2.55 -4.24 3.93
C ALA A 21 -3.37 -4.38 2.63
N ARG A 22 -3.77 -3.26 2.01
CA ARG A 22 -4.47 -3.25 0.71
C ARG A 22 -3.57 -3.78 -0.42
N GLY A 23 -2.27 -3.92 -0.16
CA GLY A 23 -1.28 -4.49 -1.09
C GLY A 23 -1.58 -5.90 -1.56
N ALA A 24 -2.38 -6.67 -0.83
CA ALA A 24 -2.87 -7.97 -1.30
C ALA A 24 -3.63 -7.87 -2.63
N ALA A 25 -4.27 -6.73 -2.94
CA ALA A 25 -4.91 -6.49 -4.22
C ALA A 25 -3.93 -6.46 -5.40
N HIS A 26 -2.67 -6.05 -5.17
CA HIS A 26 -1.64 -6.15 -6.22
C HIS A 26 -1.42 -7.60 -6.67
N THR A 27 -1.45 -8.56 -5.71
CA THR A 27 -1.34 -9.98 -6.05
C THR A 27 -2.50 -10.44 -6.94
N GLY A 28 -3.74 -10.03 -6.62
CA GLY A 28 -4.89 -10.30 -7.48
C GLY A 28 -4.73 -9.73 -8.90
N VAL A 29 -4.21 -8.50 -9.02
CA VAL A 29 -3.91 -7.92 -10.34
C VAL A 29 -2.85 -8.74 -11.06
N LEU A 30 -1.76 -9.14 -10.38
CA LEU A 30 -0.70 -9.97 -10.96
C LEU A 30 -1.22 -11.33 -11.43
N ASN A 31 -2.10 -12.00 -10.67
CA ASN A 31 -2.74 -13.26 -11.06
C ASN A 31 -3.42 -13.13 -12.44
N VAL A 32 -4.13 -12.01 -12.65
CA VAL A 32 -4.80 -11.77 -13.94
C VAL A 32 -3.80 -11.45 -15.04
N LEU A 33 -2.78 -10.62 -14.79
CA LEU A 33 -1.76 -10.29 -15.78
C LEU A 33 -1.01 -11.54 -16.25
N GLU A 34 -0.67 -12.46 -15.34
CA GLU A 34 -0.02 -13.74 -15.68
C GLU A 34 -0.98 -14.67 -16.45
N ARG A 35 -2.21 -14.84 -15.99
CA ARG A 35 -3.23 -15.65 -16.66
C ARG A 35 -3.50 -15.17 -18.09
N GLU A 36 -3.54 -13.85 -18.29
CA GLU A 36 -3.72 -13.22 -19.60
C GLU A 36 -2.42 -13.12 -20.42
N ARG A 37 -1.27 -13.58 -19.85
CA ARG A 37 0.06 -13.56 -20.47
C ARG A 37 0.48 -12.16 -20.92
N ILE A 38 0.19 -11.15 -20.10
CA ILE A 38 0.58 -9.77 -20.35
C ILE A 38 2.07 -9.62 -20.00
N PRO A 39 2.95 -9.33 -20.99
CA PRO A 39 4.39 -9.29 -20.75
C PRO A 39 4.78 -8.02 -19.99
N ILE A 40 5.31 -8.15 -18.77
CA ILE A 40 5.84 -7.04 -18.00
C ILE A 40 7.36 -6.99 -18.14
N SER A 41 7.88 -5.86 -18.64
CA SER A 41 9.31 -5.64 -18.90
C SER A 41 9.99 -4.83 -17.80
N PHE A 42 9.25 -4.05 -17.01
CA PHE A 42 9.76 -3.19 -15.95
C PHE A 42 8.77 -3.12 -14.80
N VAL A 43 9.29 -3.04 -13.57
CA VAL A 43 8.46 -2.88 -12.37
C VAL A 43 8.99 -1.71 -11.53
N ALA A 44 8.09 -0.83 -11.12
CA ALA A 44 8.35 0.17 -10.11
C ALA A 44 7.33 0.06 -8.98
N GLY A 45 7.77 0.14 -7.74
CA GLY A 45 6.89 0.01 -6.59
C GLY A 45 7.14 1.03 -5.50
N SER A 46 6.09 1.41 -4.77
CA SER A 46 6.14 2.28 -3.60
C SER A 46 5.51 1.58 -2.40
N SER A 47 6.21 1.58 -1.25
CA SER A 47 5.73 0.94 -0.02
C SER A 47 5.38 -0.54 -0.24
N ILE A 48 4.17 -0.96 0.07
CA ILE A 48 3.71 -2.33 -0.17
C ILE A 48 3.81 -2.73 -1.65
N GLY A 49 3.62 -1.78 -2.57
CA GLY A 49 3.83 -2.00 -3.99
C GLY A 49 5.29 -2.31 -4.34
N ALA A 50 6.24 -1.77 -3.58
CA ALA A 50 7.65 -2.14 -3.70
C ALA A 50 7.88 -3.59 -3.27
N LEU A 51 7.25 -4.04 -2.19
CA LEU A 51 7.37 -5.42 -1.71
C LEU A 51 6.80 -6.43 -2.73
N VAL A 52 5.55 -6.23 -3.14
CA VAL A 52 4.90 -7.13 -4.11
C VAL A 52 5.61 -7.09 -5.46
N GLY A 53 6.01 -5.89 -5.91
CA GLY A 53 6.77 -5.70 -7.14
C GLY A 53 8.16 -6.35 -7.11
N ALA A 54 8.84 -6.33 -5.95
CA ALA A 54 10.12 -7.00 -5.75
C ALA A 54 9.99 -8.53 -5.90
N ALA A 55 8.98 -9.12 -5.25
CA ALA A 55 8.71 -10.55 -5.36
C ALA A 55 8.42 -10.94 -6.81
N TYR A 56 7.58 -10.19 -7.50
CA TYR A 56 7.27 -10.41 -8.90
C TYR A 56 8.48 -10.26 -9.80
N ALA A 57 9.27 -9.20 -9.63
CA ALA A 57 10.48 -8.95 -10.43
C ALA A 57 11.58 -10.01 -10.19
N ALA A 58 11.61 -10.62 -8.99
CA ALA A 58 12.49 -11.72 -8.64
C ALA A 58 12.01 -13.09 -9.21
N GLY A 59 10.85 -13.13 -9.86
CA GLY A 59 10.28 -14.37 -10.41
C GLY A 59 9.63 -15.26 -9.34
N VAL A 60 9.28 -14.71 -8.18
CA VAL A 60 8.48 -15.45 -7.18
C VAL A 60 7.09 -15.68 -7.75
N PRO A 61 6.61 -16.94 -7.83
CA PRO A 61 5.27 -17.23 -8.33
C PRO A 61 4.17 -16.46 -7.57
N THR A 62 3.20 -15.92 -8.31
CA THR A 62 2.11 -15.14 -7.68
C THR A 62 1.31 -15.96 -6.67
N GLU A 63 1.15 -17.26 -6.89
CA GLU A 63 0.51 -18.18 -5.94
C GLU A 63 1.30 -18.30 -4.61
N GLN A 64 2.63 -18.13 -4.65
CA GLN A 64 3.42 -18.11 -3.42
C GLN A 64 3.20 -16.80 -2.67
N VAL A 65 3.18 -15.67 -3.36
CA VAL A 65 2.87 -14.36 -2.76
C VAL A 65 1.47 -14.35 -2.15
N GLU A 66 0.50 -14.93 -2.84
CA GLU A 66 -0.88 -15.09 -2.34
C GLU A 66 -0.93 -15.93 -1.06
N ARG A 67 -0.24 -17.08 -1.04
CA ARG A 67 -0.15 -17.92 0.17
C ARG A 67 0.43 -17.16 1.36
N GLU A 68 1.47 -16.34 1.16
CA GLU A 68 2.04 -15.52 2.24
C GLU A 68 1.02 -14.53 2.81
N TRP A 69 0.19 -13.90 1.95
CA TRP A 69 -0.91 -13.05 2.40
C TRP A 69 -1.94 -13.82 3.22
N LEU A 70 -2.40 -14.98 2.71
CA LEU A 70 -3.44 -15.80 3.35
C LEU A 70 -2.98 -16.48 4.64
N MET A 71 -1.67 -16.77 4.77
CA MET A 71 -1.06 -17.31 5.99
C MET A 71 -0.76 -16.24 7.05
N THR A 72 -1.04 -14.96 6.75
CA THR A 72 -0.82 -13.88 7.70
C THR A 72 -1.88 -13.94 8.79
N ASP A 73 -1.45 -14.24 10.03
CA ASP A 73 -2.29 -14.29 11.21
C ASP A 73 -2.04 -13.11 12.16
N VAL A 74 -2.89 -13.01 13.20
CA VAL A 74 -2.79 -11.97 14.23
C VAL A 74 -1.42 -11.99 14.94
N GLN A 75 -0.83 -13.18 15.15
CA GLN A 75 0.46 -13.30 15.84
C GLN A 75 1.59 -12.79 14.97
N ARG A 76 1.57 -13.07 13.65
CA ARG A 76 2.55 -12.58 12.68
C ARG A 76 2.48 -11.06 12.55
N ILE A 77 1.26 -10.50 12.49
CA ILE A 77 1.01 -9.06 12.49
C ILE A 77 1.57 -8.44 13.78
N LEU A 78 1.18 -8.94 14.93
CA LEU A 78 1.66 -8.43 16.22
C LEU A 78 3.18 -8.44 16.32
N ARG A 79 3.85 -9.52 15.91
CA ARG A 79 5.32 -9.60 15.92
C ARG A 79 5.96 -8.55 15.02
N SER A 80 5.38 -8.29 13.83
CA SER A 80 5.90 -7.29 12.89
C SER A 80 5.80 -5.86 13.43
N PHE A 81 4.79 -5.59 14.27
CA PHE A 81 4.53 -4.27 14.86
C PHE A 81 4.87 -4.18 16.35
N LEU A 82 5.48 -5.23 16.96
CA LEU A 82 5.87 -5.19 18.37
C LEU A 82 6.81 -4.01 18.64
N PRO A 83 6.50 -3.21 19.67
CA PRO A 83 7.34 -2.09 20.05
C PRO A 83 8.74 -2.59 20.46
N THR A 84 9.75 -2.15 19.72
CA THR A 84 11.13 -2.12 20.21
C THR A 84 11.32 -0.74 20.83
N PHE A 85 12.14 -0.65 21.89
CA PHE A 85 12.33 0.57 22.69
C PHE A 85 12.36 1.82 21.79
N PRO A 86 11.39 2.78 21.95
CA PRO A 86 11.14 3.80 20.93
C PRO A 86 12.18 4.91 20.98
N ARG A 87 13.01 5.01 19.93
CA ARG A 87 13.75 6.25 19.66
C ARG A 87 13.26 6.97 18.41
N ALA A 88 12.79 6.22 17.38
CA ALA A 88 12.41 6.82 16.09
C ALA A 88 11.19 6.13 15.43
N GLY A 89 10.52 5.19 16.10
CA GLY A 89 9.35 4.44 15.62
C GLY A 89 8.96 3.34 16.59
N LEU A 90 7.79 2.74 16.42
CA LEU A 90 7.29 1.66 17.29
C LEU A 90 8.11 0.37 17.09
N SER A 91 8.48 0.02 15.86
CA SER A 91 9.19 -1.20 15.52
C SER A 91 10.49 -0.92 14.77
N SER A 92 11.53 -1.70 15.06
CA SER A 92 12.81 -1.66 14.32
C SER A 92 12.71 -2.19 12.88
N GLY A 93 11.61 -2.86 12.52
CA GLY A 93 11.45 -3.52 11.24
C GLY A 93 12.23 -4.83 11.07
N ASN A 94 12.88 -5.34 12.13
CA ASN A 94 13.68 -6.56 12.05
C ASN A 94 12.86 -7.80 11.69
N GLU A 95 11.62 -7.91 12.19
CA GLU A 95 10.73 -9.01 11.82
C GLU A 95 10.29 -8.90 10.36
N LEU A 96 9.96 -7.70 9.89
CA LEU A 96 9.70 -7.47 8.47
C LEU A 96 10.92 -7.86 7.62
N ARG A 97 12.13 -7.47 8.04
CA ARG A 97 13.36 -7.86 7.35
C ARG A 97 13.55 -9.37 7.25
N LYS A 98 13.26 -10.12 8.32
CA LYS A 98 13.33 -11.60 8.29
C LYS A 98 12.34 -12.19 7.28
N ILE A 99 11.11 -11.68 7.23
CA ILE A 99 10.10 -12.10 6.26
C ILE A 99 10.59 -11.79 4.84
N LEU A 100 11.08 -10.59 4.60
CA LEU A 100 11.62 -10.18 3.30
C LEU A 100 12.79 -11.08 2.88
N THR A 101 13.73 -11.35 3.78
CA THR A 101 14.87 -12.23 3.49
C THR A 101 14.43 -13.66 3.20
N ALA A 102 13.40 -14.17 3.89
CA ALA A 102 12.87 -15.50 3.62
C ALA A 102 12.22 -15.63 2.24
N VAL A 103 11.61 -14.56 1.73
CA VAL A 103 10.93 -14.54 0.42
C VAL A 103 11.86 -14.15 -0.73
N LEU A 104 12.71 -13.12 -0.51
CA LEU A 104 13.53 -12.50 -1.56
C LEU A 104 14.99 -12.98 -1.55
N GLY A 105 15.44 -13.67 -0.49
CA GLY A 105 16.82 -14.11 -0.34
C GLY A 105 17.81 -12.94 -0.23
N ASP A 106 19.06 -13.20 -0.60
CA ASP A 106 20.16 -12.21 -0.65
C ASP A 106 20.31 -11.59 -2.05
N THR A 107 19.23 -11.55 -2.82
CA THR A 107 19.21 -11.06 -4.21
C THR A 107 19.53 -9.58 -4.29
N ARG A 108 20.28 -9.16 -5.30
CA ARG A 108 20.54 -7.76 -5.64
C ARG A 108 19.56 -7.29 -6.72
N ILE A 109 19.19 -6.01 -6.68
CA ILE A 109 18.22 -5.44 -7.62
C ILE A 109 18.69 -5.57 -9.07
N GLU A 110 19.97 -5.33 -9.32
CA GLU A 110 20.58 -5.40 -10.65
C GLU A 110 20.69 -6.83 -11.22
N GLU A 111 20.41 -7.85 -10.40
CA GLU A 111 20.43 -9.28 -10.79
C GLU A 111 19.01 -9.80 -11.08
N LEU A 112 17.98 -8.97 -10.89
CA LEU A 112 16.59 -9.40 -11.08
C LEU A 112 16.27 -9.70 -12.55
N PRO A 113 15.48 -10.75 -12.82
CA PRO A 113 15.01 -11.07 -14.18
C PRO A 113 14.27 -9.92 -14.87
N ILE A 114 13.50 -9.14 -14.09
CA ILE A 114 12.79 -7.95 -14.56
C ILE A 114 13.42 -6.72 -13.89
N PRO A 115 13.90 -5.73 -14.65
CA PRO A 115 14.39 -4.47 -14.13
C PRO A 115 13.38 -3.82 -13.16
N TYR A 116 13.85 -3.49 -11.97
CA TYR A 116 13.03 -3.08 -10.85
C TYR A 116 13.54 -1.80 -10.19
N ALA A 117 12.62 -1.00 -9.64
CA ALA A 117 12.93 0.10 -8.74
C ALA A 117 11.94 0.18 -7.59
N ALA A 118 12.46 0.31 -6.37
CA ALA A 118 11.68 0.73 -5.22
C ALA A 118 11.81 2.25 -5.01
N VAL A 119 10.77 2.87 -4.46
CA VAL A 119 10.78 4.29 -4.12
C VAL A 119 10.83 4.47 -2.62
N ALA A 120 11.70 5.37 -2.15
CA ALA A 120 11.73 5.84 -0.77
C ALA A 120 11.72 7.37 -0.73
N CYS A 121 11.51 7.94 0.45
CA CYS A 121 11.61 9.37 0.71
C CYS A 121 12.78 9.63 1.64
N ASP A 122 13.62 10.59 1.30
CA ASP A 122 14.63 11.12 2.22
C ASP A 122 13.92 12.03 3.24
N ILE A 123 14.03 11.70 4.54
CA ILE A 123 13.29 12.44 5.58
C ILE A 123 13.81 13.86 5.79
N ASP A 124 15.09 14.09 5.51
CA ASP A 124 15.72 15.38 5.76
C ASP A 124 15.44 16.40 4.64
N THR A 125 15.28 15.91 3.39
CA THR A 125 15.10 16.78 2.21
C THR A 125 13.70 16.70 1.61
N GLY A 126 12.94 15.62 1.89
CA GLY A 126 11.67 15.33 1.22
C GLY A 126 11.84 14.83 -0.22
N GLU A 127 13.06 14.58 -0.67
CA GLU A 127 13.33 14.12 -2.03
C GLU A 127 12.88 12.66 -2.26
N THR A 128 12.44 12.40 -3.48
CA THR A 128 12.21 11.04 -3.96
C THR A 128 13.52 10.32 -4.20
N VAL A 129 13.76 9.22 -3.51
CA VAL A 129 14.95 8.37 -3.68
C VAL A 129 14.56 7.11 -4.43
N ILE A 130 15.18 6.92 -5.62
CA ILE A 130 14.94 5.76 -6.47
C ILE A 130 15.99 4.69 -6.16
N LEU A 131 15.56 3.54 -5.68
CA LEU A 131 16.38 2.40 -5.28
C LEU A 131 16.35 1.36 -6.39
N ARG A 132 17.35 1.35 -7.26
CA ARG A 132 17.44 0.46 -8.45
C ARG A 132 18.72 -0.38 -8.49
N GLU A 133 19.48 -0.39 -7.40
CA GLU A 133 20.71 -1.16 -7.22
C GLU A 133 20.94 -1.48 -5.75
N GLY A 134 21.73 -2.51 -5.48
CA GLY A 134 22.08 -2.95 -4.13
C GLY A 134 21.13 -4.04 -3.61
N PRO A 135 21.22 -4.38 -2.32
CA PRO A 135 20.41 -5.45 -1.72
C PRO A 135 18.92 -5.16 -1.84
N LEU A 136 18.16 -6.10 -2.43
CA LEU A 136 16.73 -5.97 -2.67
C LEU A 136 15.94 -5.78 -1.37
N VAL A 137 16.29 -6.57 -0.34
CA VAL A 137 15.66 -6.49 1.00
C VAL A 137 15.82 -5.10 1.60
N ASP A 138 17.01 -4.48 1.49
CA ASP A 138 17.28 -3.13 2.01
C ASP A 138 16.43 -2.07 1.31
N ALA A 139 16.28 -2.18 -0.01
CA ALA A 139 15.47 -1.27 -0.79
C ALA A 139 13.98 -1.36 -0.45
N VAL A 140 13.46 -2.60 -0.33
CA VAL A 140 12.06 -2.82 0.07
C VAL A 140 11.82 -2.35 1.50
N GLN A 141 12.75 -2.63 2.43
CA GLN A 141 12.65 -2.17 3.81
C GLN A 141 12.61 -0.63 3.89
N ALA A 142 13.46 0.06 3.12
CA ALA A 142 13.45 1.53 3.07
C ALA A 142 12.13 2.07 2.50
N SER A 143 11.65 1.46 1.42
CA SER A 143 10.38 1.84 0.77
C SER A 143 9.15 1.64 1.67
N THR A 144 9.21 0.68 2.59
CA THR A 144 8.10 0.33 3.52
C THR A 144 8.28 0.90 4.92
N ALA A 145 9.25 1.79 5.15
CA ALA A 145 9.53 2.40 6.45
C ALA A 145 8.49 3.48 6.81
N ILE A 146 7.27 3.05 7.14
CA ILE A 146 6.12 3.92 7.46
C ILE A 146 6.44 4.78 8.69
N PRO A 147 6.36 6.12 8.61
CA PRO A 147 6.60 7.01 9.73
C PRO A 147 5.70 6.70 10.94
N GLY A 148 6.31 6.71 12.14
CA GLY A 148 5.62 6.38 13.39
C GLY A 148 5.46 4.88 13.65
N ILE A 149 5.56 4.03 12.62
CA ILE A 149 5.48 2.56 12.74
C ILE A 149 6.88 1.95 12.71
N PHE A 150 7.64 2.20 11.65
CA PHE A 150 8.98 1.67 11.49
C PHE A 150 10.06 2.75 11.65
N HIS A 151 11.25 2.33 12.08
CA HIS A 151 12.41 3.22 12.08
C HIS A 151 12.80 3.58 10.65
N PRO A 152 13.26 4.83 10.40
CA PRO A 152 13.90 5.18 9.14
C PRO A 152 15.10 4.27 8.84
N VAL A 153 15.29 3.94 7.58
CA VAL A 153 16.40 3.09 7.12
C VAL A 153 17.57 3.98 6.67
N ARG A 154 18.74 3.75 7.28
CA ARG A 154 19.95 4.48 6.89
C ARG A 154 20.55 3.87 5.62
N ARG A 155 20.80 4.72 4.61
CA ARG A 155 21.54 4.35 3.40
C ARG A 155 22.61 5.42 3.08
N GLY A 156 23.86 5.11 3.42
CA GLY A 156 24.90 6.11 3.45
C GLY A 156 24.58 7.19 4.49
N GLU A 157 24.59 8.46 4.07
CA GLU A 157 24.25 9.59 4.95
C GLU A 157 22.74 9.89 5.00
N ARG A 158 21.95 9.30 4.10
CA ARG A 158 20.49 9.52 4.03
C ARG A 158 19.73 8.67 5.03
N LEU A 159 18.64 9.24 5.56
CA LEU A 159 17.62 8.55 6.34
C LEU A 159 16.36 8.42 5.50
N LEU A 160 16.01 7.18 5.15
CA LEU A 160 14.94 6.88 4.23
C LEU A 160 13.68 6.41 4.97
N ILE A 161 12.54 6.94 4.54
CA ILE A 161 11.20 6.59 4.99
C ILE A 161 10.34 6.16 3.79
N ASP A 162 9.10 5.77 4.07
CA ASP A 162 8.15 5.23 3.07
C ASP A 162 7.99 6.14 1.85
N GLY A 163 8.15 5.53 0.66
CA GLY A 163 8.07 6.23 -0.62
C GLY A 163 6.68 6.72 -1.00
N GLY A 164 5.62 6.14 -0.41
CA GLY A 164 4.24 6.56 -0.64
C GLY A 164 3.96 8.02 -0.25
N LEU A 165 4.83 8.62 0.55
CA LEU A 165 4.73 10.03 0.93
C LEU A 165 5.07 11.00 -0.22
N VAL A 166 5.86 10.57 -1.20
CA VAL A 166 6.36 11.44 -2.28
C VAL A 166 6.01 10.93 -3.68
N GLU A 167 5.84 9.62 -3.83
CA GLU A 167 5.50 8.97 -5.10
C GLU A 167 4.54 7.80 -4.84
N PRO A 168 3.26 8.07 -4.54
CA PRO A 168 2.31 7.02 -4.13
C PRO A 168 2.11 5.94 -5.18
N VAL A 169 2.08 6.29 -6.47
CA VAL A 169 2.02 5.36 -7.62
C VAL A 169 3.12 5.76 -8.61
N PRO A 170 4.20 4.96 -8.74
CA PRO A 170 5.46 5.38 -9.37
C PRO A 170 5.47 5.25 -10.90
N VAL A 171 4.49 5.87 -11.59
CA VAL A 171 4.36 5.87 -13.06
C VAL A 171 5.60 6.44 -13.74
N ARG A 172 6.04 7.64 -13.29
CA ARG A 172 7.22 8.31 -13.82
C ARG A 172 8.48 7.46 -13.68
N ILE A 173 8.62 6.78 -12.54
CA ILE A 173 9.78 5.91 -12.28
C ILE A 173 9.79 4.73 -13.24
N CYS A 174 8.63 4.14 -13.49
CA CYS A 174 8.46 3.04 -14.45
C CYS A 174 8.84 3.49 -15.87
N ARG A 175 8.41 4.68 -16.29
CA ARG A 175 8.84 5.30 -17.56
C ARG A 175 10.37 5.48 -17.62
N ASN A 176 10.98 5.95 -16.54
CA ASN A 176 12.43 6.16 -16.46
C ASN A 176 13.25 4.85 -16.52
N LEU A 177 12.63 3.71 -16.18
CA LEU A 177 13.23 2.39 -16.40
C LEU A 177 13.23 1.97 -17.88
N GLY A 178 12.43 2.62 -18.72
CA GLY A 178 12.33 2.37 -20.16
C GLY A 178 10.97 1.85 -20.63
N ALA A 179 9.92 1.91 -19.78
CA ALA A 179 8.58 1.50 -20.16
C ALA A 179 7.96 2.45 -21.21
N GLU A 180 7.46 1.88 -22.30
CA GLU A 180 6.74 2.58 -23.37
C GLU A 180 5.23 2.62 -23.09
N PHE A 181 4.72 1.63 -22.37
CA PHE A 181 3.34 1.53 -21.91
C PHE A 181 3.35 1.22 -20.42
N VAL A 182 2.63 1.99 -19.60
CA VAL A 182 2.60 1.81 -18.15
C VAL A 182 1.20 1.44 -17.67
N ILE A 183 1.11 0.25 -17.07
CA ILE A 183 -0.02 -0.18 -16.27
C ILE A 183 0.25 0.28 -14.84
N ALA A 184 -0.61 1.13 -14.29
CA ALA A 184 -0.52 1.57 -12.90
C ALA A 184 -1.63 0.93 -12.06
N VAL A 185 -1.28 0.49 -10.84
CA VAL A 185 -2.24 -0.05 -9.88
C VAL A 185 -2.29 0.86 -8.67
N ASP A 186 -3.43 1.54 -8.52
CA ASP A 186 -3.69 2.49 -7.43
C ASP A 186 -4.56 1.82 -6.36
N ILE A 187 -3.95 1.54 -5.22
CA ILE A 187 -4.62 1.01 -4.02
C ILE A 187 -4.57 2.01 -2.87
N THR A 188 -4.23 3.27 -3.16
CA THR A 188 -4.08 4.33 -2.15
C THR A 188 -5.41 4.52 -1.40
N PRO A 189 -5.39 4.58 -0.06
CA PRO A 189 -6.61 4.73 0.72
C PRO A 189 -7.27 6.09 0.45
N THR A 190 -8.54 6.08 0.11
CA THR A 190 -9.34 7.31 0.12
C THR A 190 -9.59 7.74 1.57
N PRO A 191 -9.55 9.05 1.87
CA PRO A 191 -9.89 9.54 3.19
C PRO A 191 -11.30 9.08 3.60
N ILE A 192 -11.40 8.31 4.69
CA ILE A 192 -12.68 7.86 5.22
C ILE A 192 -13.21 8.93 6.17
N PRO A 193 -14.49 9.37 6.05
CA PRO A 193 -15.07 10.28 7.02
C PRO A 193 -14.90 9.74 8.44
N THR A 194 -14.35 10.53 9.35
CA THR A 194 -14.08 10.14 10.75
C THR A 194 -15.33 9.69 11.50
N THR A 195 -16.51 9.94 10.94
CA THR A 195 -17.81 9.51 11.47
C THR A 195 -18.11 8.02 11.24
N GLN A 196 -17.37 7.34 10.33
CA GLN A 196 -17.54 5.90 10.04
C GLN A 196 -16.41 5.03 10.63
N GLY A 197 -15.36 5.65 11.16
CA GLY A 197 -14.27 4.96 11.85
C GLY A 197 -14.80 4.30 13.12
N GLY A 198 -14.71 2.97 13.12
CA GLY A 198 -15.30 2.05 14.06
C GLY A 198 -15.25 2.46 15.54
N ARG A 199 -16.23 1.99 16.29
CA ARG A 199 -16.28 2.05 17.76
C ARG A 199 -14.91 1.67 18.31
N ASN A 200 -14.17 2.67 18.75
CA ASN A 200 -12.85 2.49 19.35
C ASN A 200 -12.95 1.47 20.49
N VAL A 201 -11.94 0.64 20.68
CA VAL A 201 -11.84 -0.32 21.80
C VAL A 201 -12.14 0.38 23.13
N TRP A 202 -11.73 1.63 23.28
CA TRP A 202 -12.02 2.49 24.44
C TRP A 202 -13.51 2.81 24.62
N ASN A 203 -14.29 2.97 23.54
CA ASN A 203 -15.73 3.16 23.66
C ASN A 203 -16.42 1.87 24.10
N ARG A 204 -15.95 0.70 23.63
CA ARG A 204 -16.44 -0.61 24.11
C ARG A 204 -16.12 -0.84 25.59
N ILE A 205 -14.92 -0.44 26.03
CA ILE A 205 -14.53 -0.52 27.44
C ILE A 205 -15.39 0.48 28.27
N GLY A 206 -15.62 1.68 27.74
CA GLY A 206 -16.51 2.67 28.35
C GLY A 206 -17.95 2.18 28.47
N ASP A 207 -18.50 1.60 27.40
CA ASP A 207 -19.86 1.01 27.39
C ASP A 207 -19.96 -0.16 28.39
N GLN A 208 -18.95 -1.04 28.46
CA GLN A 208 -18.93 -2.17 29.41
C GLN A 208 -18.76 -1.72 30.87
N LEU A 209 -17.96 -0.67 31.10
CA LEU A 209 -17.85 -0.06 32.44
C LEU A 209 -19.13 0.62 32.86
N HIS A 210 -19.79 1.32 31.94
CA HIS A 210 -21.07 1.99 32.20
C HIS A 210 -22.18 0.97 32.50
N GLU A 211 -22.32 -0.08 31.67
CA GLU A 211 -23.27 -1.18 31.95
C GLU A 211 -22.96 -1.93 33.25
N GLY A 212 -21.66 -2.16 33.55
CA GLY A 212 -21.24 -2.84 34.77
C GLY A 212 -21.43 -2.03 36.05
N LEU A 213 -21.37 -0.70 35.95
CA LEU A 213 -21.50 0.21 37.11
C LEU A 213 -22.92 0.62 37.38
N THR A 214 -23.78 0.78 36.37
CA THR A 214 -25.19 1.20 36.51
C THR A 214 -26.09 0.12 37.15
N HIS A 215 -25.67 -1.15 37.18
CA HIS A 215 -26.40 -2.24 37.82
C HIS A 215 -26.02 -2.52 39.29
N GLN A 216 -25.08 -1.76 39.89
CA GLN A 216 -24.71 -1.95 41.29
C GLN A 216 -25.32 -0.89 42.18
N ALA A 217 -26.33 -1.25 42.95
CA ALA A 217 -27.18 -0.39 43.80
C ALA A 217 -26.46 0.33 44.99
N TRP A 218 -25.14 0.34 45.06
CA TRP A 218 -24.36 0.93 46.16
C TRP A 218 -23.50 2.13 45.75
N ILE A 219 -23.55 2.55 44.47
CA ILE A 219 -22.76 3.68 43.98
C ILE A 219 -23.45 5.01 44.41
N PRO A 220 -22.74 5.91 45.13
CA PRO A 220 -23.28 7.20 45.50
C PRO A 220 -23.66 8.05 44.26
N ASN A 221 -24.82 8.75 44.31
CA ASN A 221 -25.30 9.59 43.22
C ASN A 221 -24.28 10.65 42.76
N SER A 222 -23.45 11.15 43.68
CA SER A 222 -22.35 12.09 43.35
C SER A 222 -21.29 11.50 42.41
N LEU A 223 -21.08 10.17 42.42
CA LEU A 223 -20.14 9.50 41.52
C LEU A 223 -20.78 9.24 40.15
N THR A 224 -22.08 8.98 40.12
CA THR A 224 -22.87 8.86 38.88
C THR A 224 -22.94 10.18 38.13
N GLU A 225 -23.20 11.29 38.86
CA GLU A 225 -23.20 12.65 38.29
C GLU A 225 -21.80 13.07 37.78
N LEU A 226 -20.72 12.67 38.48
CA LEU A 226 -19.36 12.91 38.01
C LEU A 226 -19.05 12.10 36.77
N LEU A 227 -19.48 10.85 36.70
CA LEU A 227 -19.33 9.97 35.51
C LEU A 227 -20.14 10.50 34.34
N GLU A 228 -21.38 10.95 34.56
CA GLU A 228 -22.21 11.58 33.51
C GLU A 228 -21.64 12.93 33.04
N SER A 229 -20.99 13.70 33.90
CA SER A 229 -20.28 14.92 33.50
C SER A 229 -18.99 14.64 32.71
N LEU A 230 -18.32 13.53 33.00
CA LEU A 230 -17.11 13.10 32.28
C LEU A 230 -17.44 12.34 30.99
N PHE A 231 -18.63 11.70 30.92
CA PHE A 231 -19.11 10.92 29.78
C PHE A 231 -20.55 11.31 29.43
N PRO A 232 -20.78 12.51 28.86
CA PRO A 232 -22.13 12.95 28.53
C PRO A 232 -22.79 12.03 27.52
N GLU A 233 -24.03 11.58 27.79
CA GLU A 233 -24.84 10.68 26.96
C GLU A 233 -25.20 11.23 25.57
N LYS A 234 -25.00 12.51 25.30
CA LYS A 234 -25.22 13.05 23.95
C LYS A 234 -23.99 12.79 23.11
N PRO A 235 -24.14 12.27 21.87
CA PRO A 235 -23.02 12.07 20.98
C PRO A 235 -22.48 13.43 20.49
N VAL A 236 -21.77 14.14 21.35
CA VAL A 236 -20.72 15.01 20.89
C VAL A 236 -19.79 14.07 20.16
N ARG A 237 -19.63 14.24 18.82
CA ARG A 237 -18.69 13.44 18.03
C ARG A 237 -17.40 13.33 18.83
N PRO A 238 -16.99 12.16 19.31
CA PRO A 238 -15.76 12.06 20.08
C PRO A 238 -14.65 12.56 19.17
N LEU A 239 -13.83 13.49 19.65
CA LEU A 239 -12.67 13.97 18.90
C LEU A 239 -11.81 12.77 18.57
N PRO A 240 -11.41 12.59 17.29
CA PRO A 240 -10.52 11.51 16.93
C PRO A 240 -9.22 11.63 17.74
N GLY A 241 -8.65 10.51 18.17
CA GLY A 241 -7.35 10.52 18.84
C GLY A 241 -6.26 11.13 17.94
N LEU A 242 -5.21 11.70 18.54
CA LEU A 242 -4.10 12.34 17.82
C LEU A 242 -3.55 11.49 16.68
N TYR A 243 -3.33 10.20 16.93
CA TYR A 243 -2.87 9.25 15.90
C TYR A 243 -3.83 9.16 14.71
N SER A 244 -5.14 9.14 14.97
CA SER A 244 -6.17 9.11 13.92
C SER A 244 -6.16 10.38 13.07
N ILE A 245 -6.00 11.53 13.73
CA ILE A 245 -5.92 12.84 13.06
C ILE A 245 -4.66 12.88 12.15
N LEU A 246 -3.51 12.49 12.69
CA LEU A 246 -2.25 12.49 11.94
C LEU A 246 -2.31 11.54 10.73
N ASN A 247 -2.81 10.31 10.92
CA ASN A 247 -2.98 9.35 9.83
C ASN A 247 -3.93 9.86 8.74
N GLN A 248 -5.05 10.46 9.14
CA GLN A 248 -6.00 11.03 8.19
C GLN A 248 -5.39 12.21 7.43
N SER A 249 -4.62 13.06 8.13
CA SER A 249 -3.92 14.18 7.50
C SER A 249 -2.90 13.71 6.47
N ILE A 250 -2.10 12.69 6.82
CA ILE A 250 -1.15 12.07 5.88
C ILE A 250 -1.90 11.47 4.68
N SER A 251 -3.02 10.77 4.91
CA SER A 251 -3.83 10.20 3.82
C SER A 251 -4.36 11.26 2.86
N ILE A 252 -4.81 12.42 3.39
CA ILE A 252 -5.27 13.54 2.57
C ILE A 252 -4.12 14.10 1.72
N LEU A 253 -2.94 14.30 2.32
CA LEU A 253 -1.76 14.80 1.60
C LEU A 253 -1.29 13.82 0.53
N VAL A 254 -1.24 12.53 0.84
CA VAL A 254 -0.85 11.48 -0.11
C VAL A 254 -1.83 11.42 -1.30
N GLN A 255 -3.13 11.56 -1.05
CA GLN A 255 -4.13 11.62 -2.11
C GLN A 255 -3.94 12.84 -3.03
N GLU A 256 -3.64 14.01 -2.45
CA GLU A 256 -3.39 15.21 -3.26
C GLU A 256 -2.09 15.08 -4.08
N ILE A 257 -1.02 14.51 -3.48
CA ILE A 257 0.22 14.21 -4.19
C ILE A 257 -0.06 13.23 -5.34
N LEU A 258 -0.82 12.16 -5.08
CA LEU A 258 -1.22 11.18 -6.10
C LEU A 258 -1.95 11.85 -7.26
N ARG A 259 -2.94 12.68 -6.95
CA ARG A 259 -3.72 13.41 -7.97
C ARG A 259 -2.83 14.26 -8.87
N GLN A 260 -1.88 15.01 -8.28
CA GLN A 260 -0.94 15.85 -9.02
C GLN A 260 0.05 15.00 -9.85
N LYS A 261 0.55 13.91 -9.30
CA LYS A 261 1.49 13.01 -9.99
C LYS A 261 0.83 12.32 -11.18
N LEU A 262 -0.39 11.79 -11.02
CA LEU A 262 -1.13 11.18 -12.13
C LEU A 262 -1.56 12.19 -13.19
N ALA A 263 -1.83 13.43 -12.81
CA ALA A 263 -2.12 14.51 -13.78
C ALA A 263 -0.88 14.89 -14.61
N SER A 264 0.30 14.94 -13.97
CA SER A 264 1.56 15.30 -14.65
C SER A 264 2.19 14.15 -15.42
N HIS A 265 2.00 12.92 -14.96
CA HIS A 265 2.55 11.69 -15.55
C HIS A 265 1.46 10.62 -15.61
N PRO A 266 0.49 10.71 -16.52
CA PRO A 266 -0.59 9.75 -16.61
C PRO A 266 -0.06 8.38 -17.03
N PRO A 267 -0.58 7.29 -16.44
CA PRO A 267 -0.37 5.94 -16.96
C PRO A 267 -1.19 5.73 -18.23
N ASP A 268 -0.84 4.74 -19.04
CA ASP A 268 -1.64 4.34 -20.19
C ASP A 268 -2.89 3.55 -19.75
N LEU A 269 -2.76 2.77 -18.69
CA LEU A 269 -3.87 2.06 -18.06
C LEU A 269 -3.78 2.22 -16.55
N LEU A 270 -4.88 2.62 -15.92
CA LEU A 270 -4.99 2.74 -14.47
C LEU A 270 -6.00 1.72 -13.94
N ILE A 271 -5.53 0.82 -13.10
CA ILE A 271 -6.33 -0.18 -12.41
C ILE A 271 -6.56 0.29 -10.97
N ARG A 272 -7.82 0.41 -10.55
CA ARG A 272 -8.20 0.83 -9.20
C ARG A 272 -9.12 -0.20 -8.57
N PRO A 273 -8.59 -1.16 -7.81
CA PRO A 273 -9.42 -2.09 -7.05
C PRO A 273 -10.30 -1.36 -6.03
N GLU A 274 -11.57 -1.70 -5.97
CA GLU A 274 -12.48 -1.18 -4.96
C GLU A 274 -12.23 -1.84 -3.62
N LEU A 275 -11.64 -1.09 -2.69
CA LEU A 275 -11.19 -1.57 -1.39
C LEU A 275 -11.84 -0.76 -0.27
N SER A 276 -12.72 -1.38 0.50
CA SER A 276 -13.35 -0.78 1.69
C SER A 276 -12.52 -0.95 2.98
N MET A 277 -11.42 -1.71 2.91
CA MET A 277 -10.58 -2.04 4.05
C MET A 277 -9.56 -0.95 4.40
N SER A 278 -9.15 -0.92 5.67
CA SER A 278 -8.07 -0.05 6.17
C SER A 278 -6.69 -0.55 5.71
N ILE A 279 -5.70 0.34 5.70
CA ILE A 279 -4.27 0.02 5.48
C ILE A 279 -3.68 -0.97 6.52
N MET A 280 -4.38 -1.19 7.65
CA MET A 280 -3.97 -2.12 8.72
C MET A 280 -4.79 -3.41 8.74
N SER A 281 -5.68 -3.63 7.78
CA SER A 281 -6.60 -4.78 7.75
C SER A 281 -5.97 -6.02 7.09
N TYR A 282 -4.83 -6.47 7.57
CA TYR A 282 -4.07 -7.60 7.00
C TYR A 282 -4.86 -8.93 7.00
N LEU A 283 -5.88 -9.09 7.84
CA LEU A 283 -6.72 -10.29 7.89
C LEU A 283 -7.78 -10.33 6.76
N GLN A 284 -7.93 -9.25 6.01
CA GLN A 284 -8.85 -9.15 4.87
C GLN A 284 -8.11 -9.33 3.52
N ALA A 285 -7.00 -10.09 3.53
CA ALA A 285 -6.18 -10.29 2.35
C ALA A 285 -6.96 -10.94 1.20
N LYS A 286 -7.82 -11.91 1.51
CA LYS A 286 -8.62 -12.61 0.51
C LYS A 286 -9.54 -11.66 -0.26
N GLU A 287 -10.28 -10.82 0.45
CA GLU A 287 -11.18 -9.84 -0.15
C GLU A 287 -10.43 -8.82 -1.01
N ALA A 288 -9.21 -8.46 -0.59
CA ALA A 288 -8.37 -7.55 -1.36
C ALA A 288 -7.83 -8.22 -2.63
N ILE A 289 -7.38 -9.48 -2.58
CA ILE A 289 -6.95 -10.25 -3.76
C ILE A 289 -8.09 -10.33 -4.77
N GLU A 290 -9.28 -10.76 -4.34
CA GLU A 290 -10.47 -10.84 -5.20
C GLU A 290 -10.85 -9.49 -5.83
N ALA A 291 -10.71 -8.39 -5.08
CA ALA A 291 -10.96 -7.05 -5.61
C ALA A 291 -9.91 -6.66 -6.67
N GLY A 292 -8.64 -7.05 -6.45
CA GLY A 292 -7.57 -6.88 -7.43
C GLY A 292 -7.82 -7.63 -8.73
N GLU A 293 -8.25 -8.89 -8.63
CA GLU A 293 -8.60 -9.72 -9.78
C GLU A 293 -9.75 -9.11 -10.58
N ARG A 294 -10.86 -8.76 -9.92
CA ARG A 294 -12.01 -8.12 -10.60
C ARG A 294 -11.60 -6.85 -11.34
N ALA A 295 -10.87 -5.96 -10.69
CA ALA A 295 -10.44 -4.70 -11.31
C ALA A 295 -9.51 -4.93 -12.51
N ALA A 296 -8.64 -5.92 -12.45
CA ALA A 296 -7.76 -6.28 -13.57
C ALA A 296 -8.54 -6.92 -14.71
N GLU A 297 -9.47 -7.85 -14.43
CA GLU A 297 -10.35 -8.46 -15.44
C GLU A 297 -11.17 -7.42 -16.20
N GLU A 298 -11.71 -6.42 -15.49
CA GLU A 298 -12.43 -5.30 -16.10
C GLU A 298 -11.53 -4.42 -16.98
N ALA A 299 -10.24 -4.29 -16.63
CA ALA A 299 -9.27 -3.48 -17.37
C ALA A 299 -8.67 -4.19 -18.60
N VAL A 300 -8.64 -5.53 -18.67
CA VAL A 300 -8.05 -6.29 -19.78
C VAL A 300 -8.67 -5.95 -21.15
N PRO A 301 -9.98 -5.81 -21.33
CA PRO A 301 -10.56 -5.41 -22.61
C PRO A 301 -10.06 -4.06 -23.10
N ASP A 302 -9.88 -3.10 -22.19
CA ASP A 302 -9.37 -1.76 -22.51
C ASP A 302 -7.89 -1.83 -22.88
N LEU A 303 -7.09 -2.59 -22.14
CA LEU A 303 -5.70 -2.85 -22.48
C LEU A 303 -5.57 -3.40 -23.90
N ARG A 304 -6.32 -4.46 -24.23
CA ARG A 304 -6.32 -5.06 -25.56
C ARG A 304 -6.73 -4.06 -26.65
N ARG A 305 -7.72 -3.22 -26.39
CA ARG A 305 -8.18 -2.18 -27.32
C ARG A 305 -7.11 -1.12 -27.56
N GLN A 306 -6.41 -0.67 -26.52
CA GLN A 306 -5.33 0.33 -26.64
C GLN A 306 -4.13 -0.22 -27.41
N LEU A 307 -3.77 -1.48 -27.18
CA LEU A 307 -2.63 -2.11 -27.83
C LEU A 307 -2.86 -2.40 -29.31
N ARG A 308 -4.11 -2.50 -29.75
CA ARG A 308 -4.46 -2.64 -31.19
C ARG A 308 -4.35 -1.33 -31.97
N ARG A 309 -4.28 -0.16 -31.29
CA ARG A 309 -4.12 1.12 -31.95
C ARG A 309 -2.67 1.33 -32.41
N PRO A 310 -2.43 1.82 -33.66
CA PRO A 310 -1.08 2.10 -34.11
C PRO A 310 -0.40 3.16 -33.21
N PRO A 311 0.94 3.08 -33.02
CA PRO A 311 1.69 3.95 -32.10
C PRO A 311 1.44 5.47 -32.29
N SER A 312 1.25 5.91 -33.51
CA SER A 312 1.01 7.33 -33.87
C SER A 312 -0.30 7.94 -33.30
N ARG A 313 -1.26 7.10 -32.91
CA ARG A 313 -2.53 7.55 -32.27
C ARG A 313 -2.55 7.41 -30.76
N ARG A 314 -1.55 6.79 -30.13
CA ARG A 314 -1.49 6.61 -28.67
C ARG A 314 -1.14 7.90 -27.92
N ILE A 315 -0.50 8.86 -28.60
CA ILE A 315 -0.01 10.10 -27.99
C ILE A 315 -1.08 11.22 -28.02
N GLU A 316 -2.08 11.16 -28.92
CA GLU A 316 -3.06 12.23 -29.11
C GLU A 316 -4.31 12.14 -28.23
N ASP A 317 -4.63 10.96 -27.69
CA ASP A 317 -5.82 10.73 -26.85
C ASP A 317 -5.45 10.60 -25.36
N GLY A 318 -4.66 11.53 -24.83
CA GLY A 318 -4.52 11.69 -23.38
C GLY A 318 -5.90 11.97 -22.74
N PRO A 319 -6.15 11.61 -21.47
CA PRO A 319 -7.46 11.77 -20.85
C PRO A 319 -7.92 13.23 -21.00
N ARG A 320 -8.98 13.44 -21.78
CA ARG A 320 -9.69 14.71 -21.79
C ARG A 320 -10.33 14.88 -20.41
N ALA A 321 -10.03 16.01 -19.79
CA ALA A 321 -10.38 16.46 -18.43
C ALA A 321 -11.82 16.15 -18.01
#